data_ca476a7ca083df387589710d369e9672
#
_entry.id   ca476a7ca083df387589710d369e9672
#
_cell.length_a   1.000
_cell.length_b   1.000
_cell.length_c   1.000
_cell.angle_alpha   90.00
_cell.angle_beta   90.00
_cell.angle_gamma   90.00
#
_symmetry.space_group_name_H-M   'P 1'
#
loop_
_entity.id
_entity.type
_entity.pdbx_description
1 polymer ?
#
loop_
_entity_poly.entity_id
_entity_poly.type
_entity_poly.pdbx_seq_one_letter_code
_entity_poly.pdbx_strand_id
1 'polypeptide(L)' 'VIVIEIEKNQQIKIPEGLVVWKERIYGKTKLLFLN' A
#
# COMPACT_ATOMS: atom_id res chain seq x y z
N VAL A 1 -4.40 -3.32 -11.62
CA VAL A 1 -4.27 -3.38 -10.15
C VAL A 1 -2.81 -3.56 -9.79
N ILE A 2 -2.35 -2.73 -8.87
CA ILE A 2 -0.97 -2.79 -8.37
C ILE A 2 -1.04 -3.12 -6.88
N VAL A 3 -0.24 -4.07 -6.45
CA VAL A 3 -0.16 -4.42 -5.04
C VAL A 3 1.26 -4.15 -4.55
N ILE A 4 1.36 -3.37 -3.48
CA ILE A 4 2.64 -3.02 -2.87
C ILE A 4 2.68 -3.60 -1.47
N GLU A 5 3.77 -4.29 -1.12
CA GLU A 5 3.99 -4.81 0.21
C GLU A 5 5.05 -3.95 0.91
N ILE A 6 4.71 -3.44 2.08
CA ILE A 6 5.63 -2.63 2.89
C ILE A 6 5.48 -3.01 4.35
N GLU A 7 6.40 -2.50 5.19
CA GLU A 7 6.28 -2.67 6.62
C GLU A 7 5.10 -1.84 7.15
N LYS A 8 4.46 -2.33 8.20
CA LYS A 8 3.29 -1.69 8.78
C LYS A 8 3.50 -0.21 9.09
N ASN A 9 4.65 0.14 9.63
CA ASN A 9 4.93 1.51 10.05
C ASN A 9 5.64 2.33 8.98
N GLN A 10 5.88 1.75 7.82
CA GLN A 10 6.55 2.44 6.73
C GLN A 10 5.55 3.31 5.99
N GLN A 11 5.98 4.51 5.63
CA GLN A 11 5.20 5.39 4.78
C GLN A 11 5.89 5.50 3.44
N ILE A 12 5.11 5.46 2.37
CA ILE A 12 5.64 5.64 1.03
C ILE A 12 4.87 6.74 0.33
N LYS A 13 5.52 7.37 -0.64
CA LYS A 13 4.88 8.38 -1.45
C LYS A 13 4.21 7.70 -2.63
N ILE A 14 2.92 7.92 -2.78
CA ILE A 14 2.16 7.36 -3.89
C ILE A 14 2.38 8.23 -5.13
N PRO A 15 2.81 7.65 -6.26
CA PRO A 15 2.97 8.42 -7.49
C PRO A 15 1.67 9.07 -7.93
N GLU A 16 1.80 10.22 -8.56
CA GLU A 16 0.66 10.90 -9.12
C GLU A 16 -0.02 10.03 -10.16
N GLY A 17 -1.33 10.03 -10.17
CA GLY A 17 -2.10 9.21 -11.08
C GLY A 17 -2.53 7.86 -10.53
N LEU A 18 -1.98 7.47 -9.36
CA LEU A 18 -2.37 6.23 -8.71
C LEU A 18 -3.19 6.55 -7.46
N VAL A 19 -4.17 5.69 -7.19
CA VAL A 19 -5.03 5.85 -6.03
C VAL A 19 -5.02 4.55 -5.22
N VAL A 20 -4.79 4.69 -3.91
CA VAL A 20 -4.92 3.55 -3.00
C VAL A 20 -6.40 3.36 -2.71
N TRP A 21 -6.95 2.21 -3.10
CA TRP A 21 -8.36 1.93 -2.90
C TRP A 21 -8.61 0.86 -1.85
N LYS A 22 -7.57 0.19 -1.38
CA LYS A 22 -7.70 -0.84 -0.35
C LYS A 22 -6.38 -0.97 0.38
N GLU A 23 -6.46 -1.25 1.68
CA GLU A 23 -5.30 -1.47 2.52
C GLU A 23 -5.57 -2.66 3.43
N ARG A 24 -4.59 -3.53 3.58
CA ARG A 24 -4.68 -4.67 4.49
C ARG A 24 -3.41 -4.72 5.35
N ILE A 25 -3.58 -5.07 6.61
CA ILE A 25 -2.46 -5.21 7.54
C ILE A 25 -2.45 -6.63 8.08
N TYR A 26 -1.29 -7.27 7.95
CA TYR A 26 -1.07 -8.64 8.42
C TYR A 26 0.19 -8.64 9.28
N GLY A 27 0.02 -8.77 10.62
CA GLY A 27 1.17 -8.73 11.51
C GLY A 27 1.93 -7.42 11.37
N LYS A 28 3.16 -7.47 10.86
CA LYS A 28 3.99 -6.29 10.64
C LYS A 28 4.02 -5.86 9.18
N THR A 29 3.24 -6.49 8.35
CA THR A 29 3.22 -6.22 6.91
C THR A 29 1.95 -5.49 6.52
N LYS A 30 2.08 -4.51 5.65
CA LYS A 30 0.96 -3.77 5.09
C LYS A 30 0.94 -3.97 3.58
N LEU A 31 -0.25 -4.28 3.06
CA LEU A 31 -0.47 -4.38 1.62
C LEU A 31 -1.31 -3.21 1.17
N LEU A 32 -0.85 -2.53 0.13
CA LEU A 32 -1.58 -1.42 -0.48
C LEU A 32 -2.02 -1.84 -1.88
N PHE A 33 -3.29 -1.64 -2.15
CA PHE A 33 -3.87 -1.95 -3.45
C PHE A 33 -4.14 -0.64 -4.18
N LEU A 34 -3.50 -0.46 -5.30
CA LEU A 34 -3.58 0.77 -6.08
C LEU A 34 -4.14 0.50 -7.46
N ASN A 35 -4.68 1.54 -8.02
CA ASN A 35 -5.24 1.44 -9.37
C ASN A 35 -5.00 2.72 -10.16
#